data_de36aa9db55c9faaaf9af692d6b46d95
#
_entry.id   de36aa9db55c9faaaf9af692d6b46d95
#
_cell.length_a   1.000
_cell.length_b   1.000
_cell.length_c   1.000
_cell.angle_alpha   90.00
_cell.angle_beta   90.00
_cell.angle_gamma   90.00
#
_symmetry.space_group_name_H-M   'P 1'
#
loop_
_entity.id
_entity.type
_entity.pdbx_description
1 polymer ?
#
loop_
_entity_poly.entity_id
_entity_poly.type
_entity_poly.pdbx_seq_one_letter_code
_entity_poly.pdbx_strand_id
1 'polypeptide(L)'
;MAQISPLDFGLREAQTGIDRYRALYNTHVAALADGVEVSYEGIDTLDIELPPDFQSIPVGNHTDFGGLVIYVTNNVRDGSLFYRYRSTRPLALSKAQVDSLDFRDVPELAEGDKLLILSDQNPWTSRIGYSYKVYRQDVLWVHNGKAMNAPIAPWNTDSTHLNAVYADVDTSLKTFGGLTMHRTAESQFKTYCLHVNGECNLLVHDIHVTTPKSKMIADGLFGVSTSVRVAFHDVTVEGTYSGYGRWRGYGYAFSLYNLWDTKFERVTADGNWGVFGTNNLSSTELYDCDINRFDIHCYGRDALLKRCTLRQRQTQFSSMYGTVTFDSCHFIDCIPVRIRSSYNAYTPFDIVMKDCTFELTMRYHSLVNVMLLDTAASPRPELNPKCWPNLTVTNMTVVVPAMVRSMNLYHPTGTLSELKKPVDHINKVTVSGLKMIRPNGKPAKIPVRLSSKEFIPIQKLEVDIPM
;
A
#
# COMPACT_ATOMS: atom_id res chain seq x y z
N MET A 1 32.81 5.19 10.46
CA MET A 1 33.04 4.57 9.13
C MET A 1 33.69 5.61 8.23
N ALA A 2 34.45 5.19 7.21
CA ALA A 2 34.95 6.15 6.20
C ALA A 2 33.76 6.75 5.46
N GLN A 3 33.82 8.02 5.13
CA GLN A 3 32.79 8.75 4.43
C GLN A 3 33.37 9.49 3.23
N ILE A 4 32.56 9.67 2.20
CA ILE A 4 32.88 10.51 1.05
C ILE A 4 31.76 11.53 0.84
N SER A 5 32.07 12.66 0.22
CA SER A 5 31.12 13.77 0.07
C SER A 5 30.90 14.13 -1.40
N PRO A 6 29.74 14.59 -1.81
CA PRO A 6 29.54 15.19 -3.13
C PRO A 6 30.49 16.37 -3.43
N LEU A 7 31.00 17.03 -2.38
CA LEU A 7 32.01 18.07 -2.52
C LEU A 7 33.34 17.57 -3.09
N ASP A 8 33.64 16.29 -2.92
CA ASP A 8 34.84 15.62 -3.45
C ASP A 8 34.64 15.12 -4.90
N PHE A 9 33.40 15.12 -5.38
CA PHE A 9 33.01 14.65 -6.71
C PHE A 9 32.51 15.76 -7.64
N GLY A 10 33.03 16.98 -7.46
CA GLY A 10 32.79 18.10 -8.35
C GLY A 10 31.58 18.96 -8.00
N LEU A 11 30.96 18.80 -6.83
CA LEU A 11 29.83 19.65 -6.44
C LEU A 11 30.25 21.12 -6.24
N ARG A 12 31.48 21.39 -5.79
CA ARG A 12 31.98 22.75 -5.59
C ARG A 12 32.12 23.51 -6.89
N GLU A 13 32.48 22.83 -7.97
CA GLU A 13 32.71 23.37 -9.33
C GLU A 13 31.45 23.33 -10.18
N ALA A 14 30.36 22.72 -9.71
CA ALA A 14 29.14 22.53 -10.47
C ALA A 14 28.44 23.84 -10.84
N GLN A 15 28.33 24.13 -12.12
CA GLN A 15 27.72 25.36 -12.64
C GLN A 15 26.22 25.19 -12.92
N THR A 16 25.79 23.97 -13.26
CA THR A 16 24.41 23.68 -13.66
C THR A 16 23.73 22.65 -12.71
N GLY A 17 22.41 22.55 -12.78
CA GLY A 17 21.66 21.51 -12.08
C GLY A 17 22.07 20.10 -12.51
N ILE A 18 22.44 19.92 -13.79
CA ILE A 18 22.94 18.66 -14.32
C ILE A 18 24.29 18.29 -13.69
N ASP A 19 25.20 19.26 -13.52
CA ASP A 19 26.50 18.99 -12.90
C ASP A 19 26.31 18.61 -11.43
N ARG A 20 25.42 19.28 -10.71
CA ARG A 20 25.08 18.92 -9.32
C ARG A 20 24.48 17.51 -9.21
N TYR A 21 23.57 17.16 -10.12
CA TYR A 21 23.05 15.78 -10.20
C TYR A 21 24.20 14.78 -10.45
N ARG A 22 25.12 15.06 -11.39
CA ARG A 22 26.24 14.16 -11.69
C ARG A 22 27.20 14.00 -10.50
N ALA A 23 27.50 15.08 -9.78
CA ALA A 23 28.30 15.02 -8.56
C ALA A 23 27.65 14.10 -7.52
N LEU A 24 26.34 14.27 -7.29
CA LEU A 24 25.57 13.42 -6.38
C LEU A 24 25.57 11.95 -6.83
N TYR A 25 25.31 11.68 -8.12
CA TYR A 25 25.32 10.34 -8.70
C TYR A 25 26.68 9.65 -8.54
N ASN A 26 27.77 10.33 -8.93
CA ASN A 26 29.12 9.79 -8.87
C ASN A 26 29.55 9.47 -7.43
N THR A 27 29.18 10.33 -6.47
CA THR A 27 29.44 10.08 -5.04
C THR A 27 28.79 8.80 -4.57
N HIS A 28 27.51 8.61 -4.86
CA HIS A 28 26.79 7.40 -4.45
C HIS A 28 27.30 6.13 -5.12
N VAL A 29 27.69 6.21 -6.40
CA VAL A 29 28.31 5.09 -7.13
C VAL A 29 29.64 4.71 -6.48
N ALA A 30 30.49 5.69 -6.16
CA ALA A 30 31.76 5.46 -5.49
C ALA A 30 31.55 4.93 -4.07
N ALA A 31 30.65 5.52 -3.29
CA ALA A 31 30.33 5.04 -1.94
C ALA A 31 29.89 3.57 -1.93
N LEU A 32 29.07 3.19 -2.88
CA LEU A 32 28.58 1.81 -2.99
C LEU A 32 29.73 0.85 -3.39
N ALA A 33 30.62 1.27 -4.29
CA ALA A 33 31.76 0.47 -4.74
C ALA A 33 32.78 0.25 -3.61
N ASP A 34 33.02 1.27 -2.80
CA ASP A 34 34.00 1.25 -1.71
C ASP A 34 33.41 0.78 -0.37
N GLY A 35 32.09 0.57 -0.29
CA GLY A 35 31.41 0.16 0.94
C GLY A 35 31.46 1.21 2.04
N VAL A 36 31.45 2.51 1.69
CA VAL A 36 31.52 3.64 2.61
C VAL A 36 30.19 4.43 2.59
N GLU A 37 30.02 5.32 3.56
CA GLU A 37 28.84 6.18 3.66
C GLU A 37 29.02 7.50 2.89
N VAL A 38 27.91 8.10 2.46
CA VAL A 38 27.90 9.44 1.88
C VAL A 38 27.63 10.46 2.97
N SER A 39 28.51 11.46 3.10
CA SER A 39 28.32 12.62 3.99
C SER A 39 27.82 13.82 3.23
N TYR A 40 26.80 14.49 3.76
CA TYR A 40 26.25 15.75 3.24
C TYR A 40 26.63 16.94 4.14
N GLU A 41 27.58 16.79 5.03
CA GLU A 41 28.04 17.86 5.89
C GLU A 41 28.45 19.09 5.06
N GLY A 42 27.90 20.25 5.41
CA GLY A 42 28.12 21.52 4.68
C GLY A 42 27.33 21.66 3.37
N ILE A 43 26.36 20.79 3.14
CA ILE A 43 25.45 20.86 1.98
C ILE A 43 24.02 20.94 2.50
N ASP A 44 23.45 22.13 2.54
CA ASP A 44 22.08 22.33 3.05
C ASP A 44 21.03 22.18 1.93
N THR A 45 21.38 22.60 0.71
CA THR A 45 20.42 22.68 -0.41
C THR A 45 21.08 22.36 -1.74
N LEU A 46 20.37 21.60 -2.59
CA LEU A 46 20.77 21.29 -3.96
C LEU A 46 19.62 21.50 -4.95
N ASP A 47 19.85 22.37 -5.94
CA ASP A 47 19.00 22.44 -7.12
C ASP A 47 19.56 21.50 -8.19
N ILE A 48 18.86 20.43 -8.49
CA ILE A 48 19.28 19.47 -9.50
C ILE A 48 18.38 19.49 -10.72
N GLU A 49 18.99 19.27 -11.87
CA GLU A 49 18.31 19.02 -13.14
C GLU A 49 18.71 17.64 -13.66
N LEU A 50 17.73 16.82 -13.98
CA LEU A 50 17.96 15.45 -14.43
C LEU A 50 18.32 15.49 -15.94
N PRO A 51 19.45 14.91 -16.36
CA PRO A 51 19.86 14.92 -17.76
C PRO A 51 18.98 14.00 -18.62
N PRO A 52 18.99 14.14 -19.96
CA PRO A 52 18.22 13.26 -20.86
C PRO A 52 18.58 11.77 -20.75
N ASP A 53 19.83 11.47 -20.39
CA ASP A 53 20.39 10.13 -20.13
C ASP A 53 20.37 9.76 -18.65
N PHE A 54 19.45 10.36 -17.90
CA PHE A 54 19.28 10.17 -16.47
C PHE A 54 19.34 8.70 -16.06
N GLN A 55 20.13 8.43 -15.04
CA GLN A 55 20.20 7.17 -14.32
C GLN A 55 19.81 7.39 -12.86
N SER A 56 19.06 6.48 -12.29
CA SER A 56 18.72 6.58 -10.88
C SER A 56 19.97 6.46 -10.01
N ILE A 57 20.00 7.21 -8.91
CA ILE A 57 21.11 7.24 -7.96
C ILE A 57 21.04 6.00 -7.05
N PRO A 58 22.05 5.13 -7.05
CA PRO A 58 22.04 3.96 -6.18
C PRO A 58 22.25 4.37 -4.72
N VAL A 59 21.55 3.72 -3.76
CA VAL A 59 21.74 3.98 -2.33
C VAL A 59 22.30 2.77 -1.59
N GLY A 60 23.20 3.04 -0.65
CA GLY A 60 23.85 2.05 0.20
C GLY A 60 22.96 1.53 1.34
N ASN A 61 23.57 0.81 2.28
CA ASN A 61 22.84 0.27 3.44
C ASN A 61 22.35 1.37 4.41
N HIS A 62 23.15 2.41 4.57
CA HIS A 62 22.81 3.56 5.39
C HIS A 62 22.98 4.82 4.56
N THR A 63 21.89 5.51 4.33
CA THR A 63 21.88 6.77 3.58
C THR A 63 21.11 7.78 4.41
N ASP A 64 21.83 8.64 5.11
CA ASP A 64 21.29 9.76 5.84
C ASP A 64 21.69 11.06 5.15
N PHE A 65 20.70 11.83 4.73
CA PHE A 65 20.91 13.10 4.02
C PHE A 65 21.15 14.27 4.98
N GLY A 66 21.08 14.08 6.31
CA GLY A 66 21.37 15.10 7.30
C GLY A 66 20.48 16.34 7.24
N GLY A 67 19.26 16.22 6.72
CA GLY A 67 18.34 17.35 6.51
C GLY A 67 18.49 18.06 5.16
N LEU A 68 19.25 17.49 4.23
CA LEU A 68 19.43 18.05 2.87
C LEU A 68 18.09 18.35 2.19
N VAL A 69 18.02 19.53 1.57
CA VAL A 69 16.89 19.95 0.73
C VAL A 69 17.26 19.83 -0.74
N ILE A 70 16.54 19.00 -1.49
CA ILE A 70 16.75 18.84 -2.94
C ILE A 70 15.58 19.45 -3.70
N TYR A 71 15.86 20.37 -4.63
CA TYR A 71 14.92 20.86 -5.62
C TYR A 71 15.16 20.16 -6.95
N VAL A 72 14.16 19.39 -7.41
CA VAL A 72 14.18 18.75 -8.73
C VAL A 72 13.45 19.66 -9.71
N THR A 73 14.20 20.33 -10.61
CA THR A 73 13.71 21.47 -11.40
C THR A 73 13.14 21.07 -12.76
N ASN A 74 13.34 19.84 -13.19
CA ASN A 74 12.80 19.32 -14.45
C ASN A 74 12.21 17.93 -14.28
N ASN A 75 11.66 17.41 -15.36
CA ASN A 75 11.06 16.07 -15.41
C ASN A 75 11.75 15.24 -16.49
N VAL A 76 12.08 14.02 -16.14
CA VAL A 76 12.46 12.98 -17.08
C VAL A 76 11.41 11.88 -17.11
N ARG A 77 11.42 11.10 -18.19
CA ARG A 77 10.55 9.93 -18.31
C ARG A 77 10.87 8.90 -17.24
N ASP A 78 9.83 8.23 -16.80
CA ASP A 78 9.79 7.08 -15.89
C ASP A 78 11.12 6.71 -15.21
N GLY A 79 11.19 6.85 -13.89
CA GLY A 79 12.39 6.52 -13.13
C GLY A 79 12.24 6.81 -11.66
N SER A 80 13.30 6.66 -10.92
CA SER A 80 13.41 7.04 -9.51
C SER A 80 14.65 7.90 -9.31
N LEU A 81 14.56 8.94 -8.48
CA LEU A 81 15.75 9.71 -8.15
C LEU A 81 16.74 8.81 -7.43
N PHE A 82 16.29 8.11 -6.38
CA PHE A 82 17.07 7.14 -5.66
C PHE A 82 16.53 5.72 -5.88
N TYR A 83 17.42 4.74 -5.94
CA TYR A 83 16.99 3.36 -6.09
C TYR A 83 17.86 2.38 -5.29
N ARG A 84 17.22 1.26 -4.97
CA ARG A 84 17.87 0.11 -4.37
C ARG A 84 17.27 -1.17 -4.92
N TYR A 85 18.01 -1.88 -5.76
CA TYR A 85 17.55 -3.09 -6.41
C TYR A 85 18.47 -4.26 -6.12
N ARG A 86 17.86 -5.39 -5.92
CA ARG A 86 18.54 -6.67 -5.76
C ARG A 86 18.21 -7.59 -6.93
N SER A 87 19.22 -8.19 -7.51
CA SER A 87 19.06 -9.17 -8.58
C SER A 87 18.54 -10.48 -8.02
N THR A 88 17.64 -11.11 -8.76
CA THR A 88 17.09 -12.42 -8.44
C THR A 88 17.62 -13.48 -9.38
N ARG A 89 17.67 -14.74 -8.90
CA ARG A 89 18.06 -15.92 -9.65
C ARG A 89 16.87 -16.88 -9.76
N PRO A 90 16.67 -17.56 -10.89
CA PRO A 90 15.61 -18.55 -11.05
C PRO A 90 15.85 -19.76 -10.14
N LEU A 91 14.76 -20.39 -9.71
CA LEU A 91 14.76 -21.55 -8.84
C LEU A 91 13.66 -22.53 -9.26
N ALA A 92 13.96 -23.81 -9.27
CA ALA A 92 12.98 -24.86 -9.47
C ALA A 92 12.52 -25.40 -8.12
N LEU A 93 11.21 -25.37 -7.88
CA LEU A 93 10.58 -25.91 -6.68
C LEU A 93 9.48 -26.90 -7.04
N SER A 94 9.37 -27.95 -6.26
CA SER A 94 8.23 -28.87 -6.31
C SER A 94 7.05 -28.30 -5.54
N LYS A 95 5.85 -28.76 -5.89
CA LYS A 95 4.63 -28.40 -5.13
C LYS A 95 4.76 -28.79 -3.66
N ALA A 96 5.33 -29.95 -3.34
CA ALA A 96 5.50 -30.41 -1.97
C ALA A 96 6.35 -29.46 -1.12
N GLN A 97 7.44 -28.91 -1.70
CA GLN A 97 8.27 -27.92 -1.03
C GLN A 97 7.51 -26.62 -0.76
N VAL A 98 6.72 -26.14 -1.73
CA VAL A 98 5.90 -24.93 -1.56
C VAL A 98 4.78 -25.16 -0.54
N ASP A 99 4.13 -26.31 -0.55
CA ASP A 99 3.05 -26.62 0.39
C ASP A 99 3.57 -26.75 1.84
N SER A 100 4.77 -27.34 2.01
CA SER A 100 5.38 -27.53 3.34
C SER A 100 6.04 -26.26 3.90
N LEU A 101 6.41 -25.31 3.05
CA LEU A 101 7.24 -24.14 3.39
C LEU A 101 8.58 -24.52 4.04
N ASP A 102 9.08 -25.71 3.71
CA ASP A 102 10.36 -26.27 4.15
C ASP A 102 11.24 -26.54 2.93
N PHE A 103 12.33 -25.81 2.83
CA PHE A 103 13.24 -25.80 1.69
C PHE A 103 14.65 -26.25 2.07
N ARG A 104 14.81 -27.00 3.18
CA ARG A 104 16.14 -27.45 3.65
C ARG A 104 16.83 -28.41 2.69
N ASP A 105 16.06 -29.06 1.85
CA ASP A 105 16.53 -29.94 0.77
C ASP A 105 16.82 -29.18 -0.56
N VAL A 106 16.62 -27.85 -0.57
CA VAL A 106 16.92 -26.98 -1.71
C VAL A 106 18.24 -26.27 -1.46
N PRO A 107 19.34 -26.65 -2.14
CA PRO A 107 20.68 -26.14 -1.84
C PRO A 107 20.78 -24.61 -1.82
N GLU A 108 20.05 -23.95 -2.73
CA GLU A 108 20.06 -22.49 -2.87
C GLU A 108 19.39 -21.76 -1.71
N LEU A 109 18.53 -22.45 -0.96
CA LEU A 109 17.77 -21.90 0.15
C LEU A 109 18.20 -22.45 1.51
N ALA A 110 19.02 -23.50 1.54
CA ALA A 110 19.34 -24.26 2.74
C ALA A 110 20.15 -23.47 3.78
N GLU A 111 20.90 -22.44 3.37
CA GLU A 111 21.78 -21.68 4.24
C GLU A 111 21.54 -20.17 4.11
N GLY A 112 21.65 -19.46 5.24
CA GLY A 112 21.55 -18.00 5.35
C GLY A 112 20.14 -17.48 5.14
N ASP A 113 20.04 -16.19 4.84
CA ASP A 113 18.79 -15.48 4.63
C ASP A 113 18.54 -15.25 3.13
N LYS A 114 17.34 -15.59 2.67
CA LYS A 114 16.92 -15.45 1.28
C LYS A 114 15.55 -14.78 1.20
N LEU A 115 15.34 -14.01 0.15
CA LEU A 115 13.99 -13.69 -0.33
C LEU A 115 13.62 -14.70 -1.41
N LEU A 116 12.54 -15.41 -1.19
CA LEU A 116 11.93 -16.31 -2.17
C LEU A 116 10.67 -15.66 -2.70
N ILE A 117 10.58 -15.47 -3.99
CA ILE A 117 9.42 -14.93 -4.68
C ILE A 117 8.74 -16.06 -5.44
N LEU A 118 7.50 -16.32 -5.07
CA LEU A 118 6.64 -17.29 -5.75
C LEU A 118 5.65 -16.55 -6.63
N SER A 119 5.50 -16.95 -7.87
CA SER A 119 4.50 -16.39 -8.80
C SER A 119 3.76 -17.49 -9.54
N ASP A 120 2.46 -17.31 -9.71
CA ASP A 120 1.64 -18.17 -10.54
C ASP A 120 1.62 -17.61 -11.97
N GLN A 121 1.94 -18.44 -12.96
CA GLN A 121 1.86 -18.06 -14.37
C GLN A 121 0.43 -17.96 -14.88
N ASN A 122 -0.54 -18.58 -14.19
CA ASN A 122 -1.95 -18.42 -14.49
C ASN A 122 -2.52 -17.16 -13.81
N PRO A 123 -3.33 -16.38 -14.50
CA PRO A 123 -3.95 -15.22 -13.90
C PRO A 123 -4.80 -15.61 -12.70
N TRP A 124 -4.60 -14.90 -11.58
CA TRP A 124 -5.49 -14.96 -10.41
C TRP A 124 -6.85 -14.37 -10.75
N THR A 125 -6.82 -13.21 -11.39
CA THR A 125 -8.01 -12.49 -11.81
C THR A 125 -7.70 -11.55 -12.99
N SER A 126 -8.75 -10.94 -13.51
CA SER A 126 -8.64 -9.88 -14.52
C SER A 126 -9.45 -8.66 -14.06
N ARG A 127 -8.95 -7.48 -14.34
CA ARG A 127 -9.70 -6.26 -14.06
C ARG A 127 -10.78 -6.04 -15.11
N ILE A 128 -12.04 -5.89 -14.67
CA ILE A 128 -13.18 -5.66 -15.55
C ILE A 128 -12.97 -4.40 -16.40
N GLY A 129 -13.20 -4.50 -17.71
CA GLY A 129 -13.03 -3.39 -18.64
C GLY A 129 -11.59 -3.06 -19.02
N TYR A 130 -10.64 -3.91 -18.64
CA TYR A 130 -9.23 -3.77 -18.99
C TYR A 130 -8.64 -5.11 -19.45
N SER A 131 -7.67 -5.08 -20.33
CA SER A 131 -6.88 -6.28 -20.71
C SER A 131 -5.90 -6.72 -19.61
N TYR A 132 -5.87 -6.01 -18.51
CA TYR A 132 -4.94 -6.21 -17.40
C TYR A 132 -5.29 -7.47 -16.62
N LYS A 133 -4.34 -8.38 -16.55
CA LYS A 133 -4.40 -9.61 -15.76
C LYS A 133 -3.60 -9.42 -14.47
N VAL A 134 -4.13 -9.91 -13.37
CA VAL A 134 -3.44 -9.92 -12.06
C VAL A 134 -2.98 -11.33 -11.79
N TYR A 135 -1.72 -11.49 -11.50
CA TYR A 135 -1.10 -12.75 -11.15
C TYR A 135 -0.91 -12.82 -9.64
N ARG A 136 -1.04 -13.99 -9.08
CA ARG A 136 -0.70 -14.23 -7.70
C ARG A 136 0.81 -14.16 -7.53
N GLN A 137 1.27 -13.44 -6.53
CA GLN A 137 2.65 -13.41 -6.07
C GLN A 137 2.71 -13.36 -4.57
N ASP A 138 3.68 -14.06 -4.00
CA ASP A 138 4.01 -14.01 -2.58
C ASP A 138 5.52 -13.84 -2.43
N VAL A 139 5.93 -13.03 -1.47
CA VAL A 139 7.31 -12.93 -1.03
C VAL A 139 7.46 -13.65 0.31
N LEU A 140 8.43 -14.55 0.37
CA LEU A 140 8.76 -15.28 1.58
C LEU A 140 10.20 -14.93 2.01
N TRP A 141 10.37 -14.66 3.28
CA TRP A 141 11.69 -14.66 3.88
C TRP A 141 12.02 -16.09 4.32
N VAL A 142 13.10 -16.63 3.80
CA VAL A 142 13.58 -17.98 4.11
C VAL A 142 14.87 -17.84 4.91
N HIS A 143 14.92 -18.44 6.09
CA HIS A 143 16.10 -18.51 6.94
C HIS A 143 16.51 -19.97 7.12
N ASN A 144 17.71 -20.32 6.67
CA ASN A 144 18.25 -21.68 6.74
C ASN A 144 17.23 -22.74 6.25
N GLY A 145 16.68 -22.51 5.08
CA GLY A 145 15.73 -23.41 4.42
C GLY A 145 14.31 -23.41 4.97
N LYS A 146 13.95 -22.57 5.93
CA LYS A 146 12.59 -22.46 6.45
C LYS A 146 11.97 -21.11 6.13
N ALA A 147 10.74 -21.12 5.64
CA ALA A 147 9.99 -19.89 5.50
C ALA A 147 9.65 -19.31 6.89
N MET A 148 9.94 -18.03 7.07
CA MET A 148 9.69 -17.26 8.28
C MET A 148 8.30 -16.62 8.29
N ASN A 149 7.64 -16.60 7.14
CA ASN A 149 6.28 -16.10 6.98
C ASN A 149 5.46 -17.05 6.09
N ALA A 150 4.16 -16.97 6.22
CA ALA A 150 3.23 -17.69 5.37
C ALA A 150 2.87 -16.87 4.11
N PRO A 151 2.51 -17.51 3.02
CA PRO A 151 1.91 -16.85 1.87
C PRO A 151 0.55 -16.25 2.23
N ILE A 152 0.07 -15.31 1.43
CA ILE A 152 -1.23 -14.65 1.61
C ILE A 152 -2.37 -15.68 1.68
N ALA A 153 -2.30 -16.71 0.85
CA ALA A 153 -3.21 -17.85 0.90
C ALA A 153 -2.45 -19.15 0.53
N PRO A 154 -2.96 -20.34 0.85
CA PRO A 154 -2.34 -21.60 0.44
C PRO A 154 -2.12 -21.67 -1.08
N TRP A 155 -0.99 -22.22 -1.50
CA TRP A 155 -0.69 -22.42 -2.92
C TRP A 155 -1.35 -23.70 -3.42
N ASN A 156 -2.34 -23.54 -4.30
CA ASN A 156 -3.03 -24.65 -4.96
C ASN A 156 -2.60 -24.82 -6.42
N THR A 157 -1.52 -24.11 -6.80
CA THR A 157 -1.00 -24.10 -8.17
C THR A 157 -0.22 -25.39 -8.44
N ASP A 158 -0.49 -26.01 -9.59
CA ASP A 158 0.34 -27.09 -10.11
C ASP A 158 1.78 -26.57 -10.31
N SER A 159 2.77 -27.41 -10.03
CA SER A 159 4.18 -27.08 -10.18
C SER A 159 4.56 -26.63 -11.61
N THR A 160 3.79 -27.05 -12.64
CA THR A 160 3.99 -26.62 -14.04
C THR A 160 3.66 -25.12 -14.26
N HIS A 161 2.92 -24.52 -13.34
CA HIS A 161 2.54 -23.10 -13.42
C HIS A 161 3.22 -22.23 -12.36
N LEU A 162 4.00 -22.83 -11.48
CA LEU A 162 4.77 -22.13 -10.47
C LEU A 162 6.08 -21.61 -11.05
N ASN A 163 6.32 -20.32 -10.91
CA ASN A 163 7.60 -19.71 -11.12
C ASN A 163 8.18 -19.24 -9.79
N ALA A 164 9.40 -19.61 -9.49
CA ALA A 164 10.11 -19.21 -8.29
C ALA A 164 11.43 -18.54 -8.65
N VAL A 165 11.74 -17.45 -7.97
CA VAL A 165 13.05 -16.80 -8.02
C VAL A 165 13.48 -16.46 -6.60
N TYR A 166 14.79 -16.36 -6.37
CA TYR A 166 15.33 -16.03 -5.06
C TYR A 166 16.46 -15.00 -5.14
N ALA A 167 16.74 -14.36 -4.02
CA ALA A 167 17.89 -13.50 -3.83
C ALA A 167 18.49 -13.72 -2.44
N ASP A 168 19.81 -13.65 -2.34
CA ASP A 168 20.49 -13.55 -1.04
C ASP A 168 20.16 -12.21 -0.42
N VAL A 169 19.85 -12.17 0.86
CA VAL A 169 19.55 -10.92 1.57
C VAL A 169 20.39 -10.83 2.84
N ASP A 170 20.80 -9.61 3.12
CA ASP A 170 21.31 -9.21 4.42
C ASP A 170 20.13 -8.73 5.27
N THR A 171 19.96 -9.29 6.44
CA THR A 171 18.89 -8.93 7.37
C THR A 171 19.26 -7.84 8.36
N SER A 172 20.45 -7.25 8.24
CA SER A 172 20.79 -6.03 8.99
C SER A 172 19.81 -4.89 8.65
N LEU A 173 19.63 -3.98 9.58
CA LEU A 173 18.80 -2.79 9.33
C LEU A 173 19.48 -1.91 8.27
N LYS A 174 18.71 -1.48 7.26
CA LYS A 174 19.10 -0.45 6.29
C LYS A 174 18.28 0.79 6.55
N THR A 175 18.87 1.96 6.33
CA THR A 175 18.20 3.23 6.54
C THR A 175 18.31 4.14 5.32
N PHE A 176 17.24 4.88 5.06
CA PHE A 176 17.17 5.95 4.08
C PHE A 176 16.37 7.10 4.69
N GLY A 177 17.00 8.23 4.95
CA GLY A 177 16.30 9.29 5.69
C GLY A 177 16.96 10.66 5.71
N GLY A 178 16.32 11.60 6.41
CA GLY A 178 16.82 12.96 6.59
C GLY A 178 16.74 13.83 5.32
N LEU A 179 15.74 13.64 4.45
CA LEU A 179 15.63 14.31 3.14
C LEU A 179 14.36 15.13 2.99
N THR A 180 14.51 16.38 2.53
CA THR A 180 13.39 17.13 1.96
C THR A 180 13.55 17.21 0.45
N MET A 181 12.53 16.84 -0.31
CA MET A 181 12.54 16.90 -1.78
C MET A 181 11.39 17.76 -2.30
N HIS A 182 11.73 18.80 -3.01
CA HIS A 182 10.77 19.64 -3.72
C HIS A 182 10.81 19.34 -5.22
N ARG A 183 9.71 18.86 -5.75
CA ARG A 183 9.53 18.75 -7.20
C ARG A 183 8.89 20.05 -7.69
N THR A 184 9.61 20.83 -8.46
CA THR A 184 9.14 22.14 -8.90
C THR A 184 8.52 22.15 -10.29
N ALA A 185 8.83 21.15 -11.11
CA ALA A 185 8.30 21.03 -12.45
C ALA A 185 7.06 20.15 -12.52
N GLU A 186 6.08 20.56 -13.34
CA GLU A 186 4.93 19.72 -13.69
C GLU A 186 5.39 18.51 -14.52
N SER A 187 5.01 17.29 -14.12
CA SER A 187 5.31 16.08 -14.88
C SER A 187 4.07 15.28 -15.26
N GLN A 188 4.10 14.73 -16.45
CA GLN A 188 3.19 13.65 -16.85
C GLN A 188 3.79 12.26 -16.58
N PHE A 189 4.99 12.19 -16.00
CA PHE A 189 5.80 10.98 -15.87
C PHE A 189 6.01 10.58 -14.42
N LYS A 190 6.19 9.27 -14.24
CA LYS A 190 6.43 8.61 -12.96
C LYS A 190 7.88 8.79 -12.54
N THR A 191 8.16 9.71 -11.66
CA THR A 191 9.48 9.78 -11.02
C THR A 191 9.32 9.58 -9.53
N TYR A 192 9.75 8.43 -9.03
CA TYR A 192 9.78 8.16 -7.60
C TYR A 192 10.88 8.97 -6.91
N CYS A 193 10.65 9.34 -5.66
CA CYS A 193 11.74 9.79 -4.77
C CYS A 193 12.69 8.62 -4.52
N LEU A 194 12.13 7.50 -4.08
CA LEU A 194 12.85 6.26 -3.81
C LEU A 194 12.11 5.07 -4.43
N HIS A 195 12.84 4.19 -5.08
CA HIS A 195 12.33 2.92 -5.54
C HIS A 195 13.18 1.76 -4.99
N VAL A 196 12.51 0.82 -4.32
CA VAL A 196 13.14 -0.34 -3.67
C VAL A 196 12.57 -1.63 -4.23
N ASN A 197 13.43 -2.59 -4.53
CA ASN A 197 13.03 -3.92 -4.94
C ASN A 197 13.96 -4.98 -4.34
N GLY A 198 13.39 -5.95 -3.64
CA GLY A 198 14.12 -7.10 -3.12
C GLY A 198 14.86 -6.84 -1.81
N GLU A 199 14.34 -6.00 -0.91
CA GLU A 199 15.00 -5.69 0.35
C GLU A 199 14.39 -6.37 1.56
N CYS A 200 15.21 -6.50 2.61
CA CYS A 200 14.82 -6.97 3.93
C CYS A 200 15.31 -5.97 4.98
N ASN A 201 14.46 -5.64 5.96
CA ASN A 201 14.75 -4.70 7.05
C ASN A 201 15.18 -3.31 6.57
N LEU A 202 14.31 -2.62 5.85
CA LEU A 202 14.52 -1.23 5.43
C LEU A 202 13.66 -0.27 6.26
N LEU A 203 14.28 0.76 6.80
CA LEU A 203 13.62 1.90 7.42
C LEU A 203 13.80 3.15 6.55
N VAL A 204 12.70 3.70 6.08
CA VAL A 204 12.64 5.03 5.44
C VAL A 204 12.10 6.01 6.47
N HIS A 205 12.84 7.09 6.76
CA HIS A 205 12.46 7.97 7.86
C HIS A 205 12.79 9.45 7.61
N ASP A 206 12.07 10.34 8.30
CA ASP A 206 12.30 11.79 8.24
C ASP A 206 12.37 12.31 6.80
N ILE A 207 11.36 11.97 6.01
CA ILE A 207 11.27 12.38 4.60
C ILE A 207 10.11 13.35 4.41
N HIS A 208 10.39 14.48 3.78
CA HIS A 208 9.38 15.42 3.35
C HIS A 208 9.42 15.58 1.82
N VAL A 209 8.34 15.24 1.13
CA VAL A 209 8.23 15.41 -0.32
C VAL A 209 7.09 16.36 -0.64
N THR A 210 7.40 17.41 -1.41
CA THR A 210 6.38 18.31 -1.96
C THR A 210 6.31 18.21 -3.46
N THR A 211 5.11 18.32 -4.01
CA THR A 211 4.88 18.34 -5.46
C THR A 211 3.97 19.52 -5.83
N PRO A 212 4.12 20.10 -7.03
CA PRO A 212 3.25 21.19 -7.48
C PRO A 212 1.78 20.73 -7.52
N LYS A 213 0.86 21.62 -7.17
CA LYS A 213 -0.58 21.38 -7.16
C LYS A 213 -1.21 21.14 -8.54
N SER A 214 -0.46 21.23 -9.61
CA SER A 214 -0.96 21.21 -10.97
C SER A 214 -0.66 19.90 -11.70
N LYS A 215 -1.66 19.38 -12.36
CA LYS A 215 -1.66 18.43 -13.51
C LYS A 215 -0.76 17.19 -13.47
N MET A 216 -0.17 16.81 -12.34
CA MET A 216 0.74 15.67 -12.29
C MET A 216 -0.01 14.34 -12.21
N ILE A 217 0.42 13.40 -13.02
CA ILE A 217 0.15 11.97 -12.86
C ILE A 217 1.44 11.36 -12.33
N ALA A 218 1.51 11.10 -11.03
CA ALA A 218 2.56 10.27 -10.48
C ALA A 218 1.94 8.95 -10.03
N ASP A 219 2.51 7.83 -10.40
CA ASP A 219 2.05 6.52 -9.90
C ASP A 219 2.57 6.22 -8.50
N GLY A 220 3.44 7.04 -7.99
CA GLY A 220 3.95 6.98 -6.63
C GLY A 220 5.16 7.88 -6.44
N LEU A 221 5.41 8.30 -5.21
CA LEU A 221 6.67 8.94 -4.83
C LEU A 221 7.61 7.93 -4.19
N PHE A 222 7.04 6.90 -3.56
CA PHE A 222 7.77 5.77 -3.03
C PHE A 222 7.26 4.51 -3.73
N GLY A 223 8.16 3.85 -4.47
CA GLY A 223 7.93 2.54 -5.05
C GLY A 223 8.62 1.47 -4.21
N VAL A 224 7.88 0.49 -3.70
CA VAL A 224 8.48 -0.65 -2.99
C VAL A 224 7.87 -1.93 -3.50
N SER A 225 8.74 -2.85 -3.88
CA SER A 225 8.31 -4.14 -4.41
C SER A 225 9.13 -5.29 -3.86
N THR A 226 8.50 -6.46 -3.77
CA THR A 226 9.16 -7.75 -3.51
C THR A 226 10.08 -7.70 -2.29
N SER A 227 9.61 -7.10 -1.20
CA SER A 227 10.42 -6.83 -0.03
C SER A 227 9.74 -7.27 1.26
N VAL A 228 10.52 -7.47 2.32
CA VAL A 228 10.02 -7.86 3.64
C VAL A 228 10.55 -6.92 4.71
N ARG A 229 9.73 -6.64 5.74
CA ARG A 229 10.08 -5.75 6.85
C ARG A 229 10.52 -4.37 6.38
N VAL A 230 9.63 -3.68 5.68
CA VAL A 230 9.85 -2.30 5.26
C VAL A 230 9.03 -1.37 6.13
N ALA A 231 9.69 -0.38 6.72
CA ALA A 231 9.05 0.60 7.58
C ALA A 231 9.22 2.02 7.04
N PHE A 232 8.18 2.83 7.20
CA PHE A 232 8.18 4.26 6.93
C PHE A 232 7.80 4.99 8.21
N HIS A 233 8.70 5.86 8.69
CA HIS A 233 8.48 6.68 9.89
C HIS A 233 8.62 8.16 9.56
N ASP A 234 7.73 8.99 10.05
CA ASP A 234 7.84 10.46 9.93
C ASP A 234 7.98 10.89 8.45
N VAL A 235 7.09 10.36 7.60
CA VAL A 235 7.07 10.69 6.18
C VAL A 235 5.91 11.60 5.87
N THR A 236 6.21 12.78 5.33
CA THR A 236 5.20 13.74 4.88
C THR A 236 5.24 13.89 3.37
N VAL A 237 4.07 13.76 2.74
CA VAL A 237 3.89 13.97 1.31
C VAL A 237 2.84 15.03 1.09
N GLU A 238 3.25 16.16 0.55
CA GLU A 238 2.38 17.29 0.26
C GLU A 238 2.23 17.52 -1.24
N GLY A 239 1.05 17.92 -1.63
CA GLY A 239 0.73 18.28 -3.00
C GLY A 239 -0.40 17.45 -3.57
N THR A 240 -1.13 18.07 -4.48
CA THR A 240 -2.27 17.44 -5.11
C THR A 240 -1.82 16.78 -6.41
N TYR A 241 -1.93 15.48 -6.46
CA TYR A 241 -1.83 14.72 -7.70
C TYR A 241 -3.14 14.89 -8.48
N SER A 242 -3.28 15.97 -9.24
CA SER A 242 -4.45 16.14 -10.09
C SER A 242 -4.20 15.45 -11.42
N GLY A 243 -4.91 14.37 -11.66
CA GLY A 243 -4.93 13.73 -12.97
C GLY A 243 -5.51 14.65 -14.04
N TYR A 244 -5.01 14.51 -15.25
CA TYR A 244 -5.43 15.29 -16.41
C TYR A 244 -6.56 14.58 -17.19
N GLY A 245 -7.55 15.33 -17.66
CA GLY A 245 -8.59 14.82 -18.55
C GLY A 245 -9.61 13.86 -17.90
N ARG A 246 -10.00 12.83 -18.65
CA ARG A 246 -10.97 11.79 -18.23
C ARG A 246 -10.55 11.03 -16.97
N TRP A 247 -9.27 11.07 -16.63
CA TRP A 247 -8.60 10.32 -15.58
C TRP A 247 -8.16 11.22 -14.42
N ARG A 248 -8.89 12.28 -14.13
CA ARG A 248 -8.63 13.16 -13.01
C ARG A 248 -8.50 12.33 -11.72
N GLY A 249 -7.37 12.40 -11.05
CA GLY A 249 -7.17 11.82 -9.74
C GLY A 249 -6.33 10.55 -9.68
N TYR A 250 -5.53 10.23 -10.68
CA TYR A 250 -4.53 9.18 -10.57
C TYR A 250 -3.24 9.72 -9.97
N GLY A 251 -2.79 9.11 -8.90
CA GLY A 251 -1.56 9.41 -8.22
C GLY A 251 -1.58 8.80 -6.82
N TYR A 252 -0.52 8.09 -6.49
CA TYR A 252 -0.31 7.50 -5.18
C TYR A 252 0.94 8.11 -4.56
N ALA A 253 0.95 8.31 -3.24
CA ALA A 253 2.20 8.59 -2.55
C ALA A 253 3.07 7.32 -2.50
N PHE A 254 2.44 6.19 -2.25
CA PHE A 254 3.10 4.88 -2.15
C PHE A 254 2.54 3.91 -3.19
N SER A 255 3.41 3.37 -4.03
CA SER A 255 3.13 2.28 -4.96
C SER A 255 3.79 1.01 -4.41
N LEU A 256 2.99 0.12 -3.84
CA LEU A 256 3.46 -1.04 -3.08
C LEU A 256 3.03 -2.33 -3.78
N TYR A 257 3.96 -3.25 -3.94
CA TYR A 257 3.71 -4.50 -4.64
C TYR A 257 4.48 -5.67 -4.05
N ASN A 258 3.77 -6.74 -3.66
CA ASN A 258 4.36 -7.98 -3.16
C ASN A 258 5.24 -7.75 -1.92
N LEU A 259 4.61 -7.36 -0.81
CA LEU A 259 5.30 -7.05 0.44
C LEU A 259 4.77 -7.89 1.60
N TRP A 260 5.65 -8.22 2.53
CA TRP A 260 5.31 -8.80 3.80
C TRP A 260 5.90 -7.97 4.95
N ASP A 261 5.12 -7.79 6.03
CA ASP A 261 5.50 -7.05 7.23
C ASP A 261 5.93 -5.60 6.91
N THR A 262 4.94 -4.81 6.48
CA THR A 262 5.15 -3.40 6.12
C THR A 262 4.52 -2.50 7.16
N LYS A 263 5.29 -1.56 7.69
CA LYS A 263 4.85 -0.65 8.75
C LYS A 263 4.92 0.81 8.31
N PHE A 264 3.89 1.57 8.65
CA PHE A 264 3.83 3.03 8.49
C PHE A 264 3.52 3.66 9.83
N GLU A 265 4.34 4.60 10.26
CA GLU A 265 4.17 5.30 11.52
C GLU A 265 4.34 6.81 11.33
N ARG A 266 3.35 7.59 11.76
CA ARG A 266 3.30 9.05 11.58
C ARG A 266 3.49 9.49 10.13
N VAL A 267 2.82 8.80 9.22
CA VAL A 267 2.80 9.17 7.80
C VAL A 267 1.64 10.12 7.56
N THR A 268 1.95 11.30 7.03
CA THR A 268 0.96 12.27 6.59
C THR A 268 1.02 12.41 5.07
N ALA A 269 -0.07 12.11 4.41
CA ALA A 269 -0.13 12.24 2.96
C ALA A 269 -1.56 12.53 2.49
N ASP A 270 -1.68 13.53 1.63
CA ASP A 270 -2.88 13.80 0.88
C ASP A 270 -2.62 13.58 -0.61
N GLY A 271 -3.38 12.76 -1.24
CA GLY A 271 -3.31 12.54 -2.67
C GLY A 271 -4.69 12.67 -3.30
N ASN A 272 -4.79 13.18 -4.50
CA ASN A 272 -6.10 13.33 -5.16
C ASN A 272 -6.83 12.02 -5.40
N TRP A 273 -6.10 10.94 -5.61
CA TRP A 273 -6.69 9.62 -5.81
C TRP A 273 -6.62 8.76 -4.55
N GLY A 274 -5.47 8.64 -3.97
CA GLY A 274 -5.24 7.88 -2.75
C GLY A 274 -3.78 7.86 -2.36
N VAL A 275 -3.50 7.69 -1.08
CA VAL A 275 -2.12 7.63 -0.59
C VAL A 275 -1.44 6.34 -1.04
N PHE A 276 -2.17 5.23 -0.97
CA PHE A 276 -1.62 3.91 -1.29
C PHE A 276 -2.24 3.30 -2.54
N GLY A 277 -1.40 2.85 -3.48
CA GLY A 277 -1.76 1.97 -4.58
C GLY A 277 -1.04 0.64 -4.41
N THR A 278 -1.76 -0.40 -4.02
CA THR A 278 -1.12 -1.61 -3.53
C THR A 278 -1.70 -2.90 -4.11
N ASN A 279 -0.85 -3.92 -4.24
CA ASN A 279 -1.23 -5.28 -4.57
C ASN A 279 -0.32 -6.27 -3.84
N ASN A 280 -0.84 -7.43 -3.49
CA ASN A 280 -0.09 -8.53 -2.87
C ASN A 280 0.61 -8.10 -1.57
N LEU A 281 -0.17 -7.55 -0.62
CA LEU A 281 0.35 -7.14 0.69
C LEU A 281 -0.07 -8.11 1.79
N SER A 282 0.84 -8.43 2.68
CA SER A 282 0.57 -9.21 3.88
C SER A 282 1.16 -8.55 5.11
N SER A 283 0.42 -8.59 6.23
CA SER A 283 0.83 -7.99 7.51
C SER A 283 1.21 -6.52 7.37
N THR A 284 0.24 -5.68 6.98
CA THR A 284 0.46 -4.24 6.82
C THR A 284 -0.09 -3.49 8.03
N GLU A 285 0.73 -2.66 8.64
CA GLU A 285 0.37 -1.90 9.83
C GLU A 285 0.56 -0.39 9.63
N LEU A 286 -0.46 0.38 10.02
CA LEU A 286 -0.43 1.84 10.02
C LEU A 286 -0.69 2.36 11.45
N TYR A 287 0.18 3.21 11.97
CA TYR A 287 0.05 3.83 13.29
C TYR A 287 0.13 5.36 13.17
N ASP A 288 -0.81 6.04 13.80
CA ASP A 288 -0.79 7.51 13.91
C ASP A 288 -0.68 8.24 12.55
N CYS A 289 -1.25 7.65 11.48
CA CYS A 289 -1.19 8.20 10.13
C CYS A 289 -2.39 9.10 9.84
N ASP A 290 -2.18 10.17 9.06
CA ASP A 290 -3.24 11.01 8.50
C ASP A 290 -3.22 10.92 6.98
N ILE A 291 -4.17 10.18 6.40
CA ILE A 291 -4.17 9.79 4.99
C ILE A 291 -5.56 9.89 4.38
N ASN A 292 -5.61 10.10 3.07
CA ASN A 292 -6.91 10.18 2.41
C ASN A 292 -7.46 8.82 1.93
N ARG A 293 -6.67 7.76 1.92
CA ARG A 293 -7.12 6.43 1.49
C ARG A 293 -6.04 5.38 1.73
N PHE A 294 -6.46 4.21 2.18
CA PHE A 294 -5.67 2.99 2.14
C PHE A 294 -6.31 2.01 1.16
N ASP A 295 -5.53 1.39 0.27
CA ASP A 295 -6.08 0.61 -0.83
C ASP A 295 -5.25 -0.65 -1.12
N ILE A 296 -5.87 -1.82 -0.97
CA ILE A 296 -5.33 -3.08 -1.46
C ILE A 296 -6.21 -3.51 -2.63
N HIS A 297 -5.71 -3.28 -3.84
CA HIS A 297 -6.47 -3.51 -5.07
C HIS A 297 -6.82 -4.96 -5.29
N CYS A 298 -5.86 -5.85 -5.05
CA CYS A 298 -6.03 -7.27 -5.28
C CYS A 298 -5.00 -8.05 -4.48
N TYR A 299 -5.47 -9.09 -3.78
CA TYR A 299 -4.71 -10.08 -3.09
C TYR A 299 -3.90 -9.51 -1.90
N GLY A 300 -4.46 -9.68 -0.72
CA GLY A 300 -3.82 -9.24 0.52
C GLY A 300 -4.24 -10.07 1.72
N ARG A 301 -3.49 -9.93 2.82
CA ARG A 301 -3.78 -10.59 4.09
C ARG A 301 -3.41 -9.68 5.24
N ASP A 302 -4.28 -9.60 6.21
CA ASP A 302 -4.12 -8.89 7.48
C ASP A 302 -3.64 -7.43 7.32
N ALA A 303 -4.45 -6.51 7.78
CA ALA A 303 -4.12 -5.10 7.85
C ALA A 303 -4.58 -4.52 9.18
N LEU A 304 -3.73 -3.74 9.83
CA LEU A 304 -4.03 -3.01 11.05
C LEU A 304 -3.85 -1.51 10.80
N LEU A 305 -4.90 -0.73 11.06
CA LEU A 305 -4.83 0.73 11.13
C LEU A 305 -5.16 1.14 12.55
N LYS A 306 -4.24 1.78 13.24
CA LYS A 306 -4.41 2.17 14.63
C LYS A 306 -4.14 3.65 14.84
N ARG A 307 -5.10 4.35 15.48
CA ARG A 307 -5.08 5.81 15.71
C ARG A 307 -4.87 6.62 14.42
N CYS A 308 -5.36 6.11 13.30
CA CYS A 308 -5.24 6.77 12.00
C CYS A 308 -6.45 7.66 11.72
N THR A 309 -6.21 8.78 11.03
CA THR A 309 -7.24 9.61 10.42
C THR A 309 -7.34 9.29 8.94
N LEU A 310 -8.53 8.94 8.48
CA LEU A 310 -8.84 8.60 7.09
C LEU A 310 -9.82 9.64 6.53
N ARG A 311 -9.45 10.30 5.42
CA ARG A 311 -10.18 11.45 4.89
C ARG A 311 -10.62 11.29 3.44
N GLN A 312 -11.75 11.94 3.06
CA GLN A 312 -12.14 12.28 1.69
C GLN A 312 -12.34 11.13 0.69
N ARG A 313 -11.78 9.97 0.91
CA ARG A 313 -11.86 8.80 0.04
C ARG A 313 -12.21 7.57 0.86
N GLN A 314 -12.57 6.50 0.19
CA GLN A 314 -12.85 5.23 0.83
C GLN A 314 -11.59 4.36 0.91
N THR A 315 -11.39 3.65 2.01
CA THR A 315 -10.46 2.53 2.09
C THR A 315 -10.99 1.40 1.22
N GLN A 316 -10.16 0.80 0.38
CA GLN A 316 -10.65 -0.18 -0.61
C GLN A 316 -9.91 -1.51 -0.52
N PHE A 317 -10.66 -2.60 -0.59
CA PHE A 317 -10.14 -3.95 -0.57
C PHE A 317 -10.74 -4.81 -1.67
N SER A 318 -9.93 -5.72 -2.20
CA SER A 318 -10.35 -6.80 -3.08
C SER A 318 -9.49 -8.02 -2.82
N SER A 319 -10.08 -9.22 -2.78
CA SER A 319 -9.36 -10.49 -2.53
C SER A 319 -8.51 -10.49 -1.25
N MET A 320 -9.09 -9.99 -0.15
CA MET A 320 -8.43 -10.01 1.16
C MET A 320 -8.63 -11.36 1.85
N TYR A 321 -7.64 -11.73 2.65
CA TYR A 321 -7.69 -12.84 3.61
C TYR A 321 -7.41 -12.32 5.02
N GLY A 322 -7.72 -13.11 6.04
CA GLY A 322 -7.48 -12.75 7.44
C GLY A 322 -8.35 -11.60 7.93
N THR A 323 -7.78 -10.61 8.60
CA THR A 323 -8.52 -9.55 9.28
C THR A 323 -8.03 -8.16 8.87
N VAL A 324 -8.98 -7.26 8.60
CA VAL A 324 -8.72 -5.82 8.48
C VAL A 324 -9.24 -5.14 9.74
N THR A 325 -8.33 -4.60 10.54
CA THR A 325 -8.64 -3.99 11.83
C THR A 325 -8.44 -2.47 11.78
N PHE A 326 -9.45 -1.74 12.23
CA PHE A 326 -9.39 -0.33 12.54
C PHE A 326 -9.54 -0.17 14.05
N ASP A 327 -8.49 0.26 14.74
CA ASP A 327 -8.45 0.50 16.18
C ASP A 327 -8.26 1.99 16.45
N SER A 328 -9.22 2.62 17.11
CA SER A 328 -9.18 4.04 17.48
C SER A 328 -9.02 4.98 16.27
N CYS A 329 -9.53 4.60 15.11
CA CYS A 329 -9.44 5.38 13.88
C CYS A 329 -10.56 6.41 13.76
N HIS A 330 -10.26 7.51 13.06
CA HIS A 330 -11.20 8.58 12.76
C HIS A 330 -11.48 8.66 11.25
N PHE A 331 -12.74 8.48 10.86
CA PHE A 331 -13.19 8.53 9.47
C PHE A 331 -13.92 9.85 9.20
N ILE A 332 -13.35 10.70 8.33
CA ILE A 332 -13.85 12.05 8.05
C ILE A 332 -14.20 12.17 6.55
N ASP A 333 -15.46 12.45 6.24
CA ASP A 333 -15.96 12.60 4.87
C ASP A 333 -15.55 11.44 3.94
N CYS A 334 -15.62 10.22 4.44
CA CYS A 334 -15.21 9.01 3.69
C CYS A 334 -16.14 7.82 3.99
N ILE A 335 -16.05 6.79 3.18
CA ILE A 335 -16.59 5.46 3.50
C ILE A 335 -15.45 4.68 4.17
N PRO A 336 -15.63 4.18 5.40
CA PRO A 336 -14.59 3.42 6.09
C PRO A 336 -14.05 2.25 5.28
N VAL A 337 -14.93 1.44 4.69
CA VAL A 337 -14.52 0.29 3.88
C VAL A 337 -15.32 0.19 2.59
N ARG A 338 -14.66 -0.01 1.49
CA ARG A 338 -15.25 -0.36 0.20
C ARG A 338 -14.69 -1.67 -0.31
N ILE A 339 -15.58 -2.64 -0.55
CA ILE A 339 -15.23 -3.89 -1.22
C ILE A 339 -15.35 -3.69 -2.72
N ARG A 340 -14.23 -3.87 -3.42
CA ARG A 340 -14.17 -3.62 -4.88
C ARG A 340 -14.57 -4.84 -5.66
N SER A 341 -15.41 -4.60 -6.67
CA SER A 341 -15.80 -5.61 -7.66
C SER A 341 -14.87 -5.69 -8.87
N SER A 342 -14.11 -4.63 -9.12
CA SER A 342 -13.41 -4.48 -10.41
C SER A 342 -12.34 -5.52 -10.72
N TYR A 343 -12.01 -6.38 -9.76
CA TYR A 343 -11.06 -7.46 -9.93
C TYR A 343 -11.69 -8.86 -9.91
N ASN A 344 -13.02 -8.94 -9.96
CA ASN A 344 -13.76 -10.22 -9.99
C ASN A 344 -13.34 -11.22 -8.91
N ALA A 345 -12.94 -10.74 -7.74
CA ALA A 345 -12.44 -11.60 -6.70
C ALA A 345 -12.97 -11.16 -5.34
N TYR A 346 -13.71 -12.06 -4.70
CA TYR A 346 -14.10 -11.98 -3.29
C TYR A 346 -13.46 -13.12 -2.54
N THR A 347 -12.97 -12.83 -1.37
CA THR A 347 -12.44 -13.80 -0.43
C THR A 347 -13.04 -13.55 0.94
N PRO A 348 -13.21 -14.57 1.77
CA PRO A 348 -13.68 -14.38 3.13
C PRO A 348 -12.59 -13.70 3.95
N PHE A 349 -12.94 -12.56 4.56
CA PHE A 349 -12.11 -11.90 5.55
C PHE A 349 -12.98 -11.21 6.59
N ASP A 350 -12.39 -10.78 7.69
CA ASP A 350 -13.06 -10.09 8.76
C ASP A 350 -12.74 -8.61 8.75
N ILE A 351 -13.75 -7.77 8.97
CA ILE A 351 -13.61 -6.34 9.24
C ILE A 351 -13.90 -6.11 10.72
N VAL A 352 -12.93 -5.54 11.43
CA VAL A 352 -13.04 -5.18 12.84
C VAL A 352 -12.86 -3.68 13.00
N MET A 353 -13.84 -3.00 13.60
CA MET A 353 -13.80 -1.58 13.93
C MET A 353 -13.99 -1.43 15.43
N LYS A 354 -12.96 -0.97 16.13
CA LYS A 354 -12.96 -0.85 17.57
C LYS A 354 -12.58 0.56 18.00
N ASP A 355 -13.35 1.14 18.94
CA ASP A 355 -13.10 2.48 19.51
C ASP A 355 -12.97 3.59 18.45
N CYS A 356 -13.59 3.42 17.29
CA CYS A 356 -13.48 4.32 16.15
C CYS A 356 -14.49 5.49 16.24
N THR A 357 -14.19 6.57 15.52
CA THR A 357 -15.12 7.67 15.27
C THR A 357 -15.46 7.75 13.79
N PHE A 358 -16.73 7.85 13.46
CA PHE A 358 -17.21 8.00 12.07
C PHE A 358 -18.08 9.25 11.92
N GLU A 359 -17.62 10.21 11.12
CA GLU A 359 -18.38 11.39 10.78
C GLU A 359 -19.26 11.12 9.56
N LEU A 360 -20.56 10.99 9.79
CA LEU A 360 -21.54 10.81 8.71
C LEU A 360 -21.65 12.07 7.86
N THR A 361 -21.86 11.88 6.56
CA THR A 361 -22.24 12.94 5.63
C THR A 361 -23.47 12.53 4.82
N MET A 362 -24.09 13.46 4.11
CA MET A 362 -25.18 13.13 3.17
C MET A 362 -24.72 12.15 2.09
N ARG A 363 -23.44 12.20 1.74
CA ARG A 363 -22.84 11.32 0.75
C ARG A 363 -22.35 9.99 1.34
N TYR A 364 -21.81 10.04 2.57
CA TYR A 364 -21.17 8.90 3.23
C TYR A 364 -21.85 8.63 4.57
N HIS A 365 -22.75 7.64 4.56
CA HIS A 365 -23.55 7.24 5.72
C HIS A 365 -23.64 5.71 5.85
N SER A 366 -22.63 5.00 5.37
CA SER A 366 -22.50 3.54 5.52
C SER A 366 -21.08 3.16 5.92
N LEU A 367 -20.93 2.08 6.72
CA LEU A 367 -19.63 1.58 7.15
C LEU A 367 -18.94 0.79 6.03
N VAL A 368 -19.67 -0.13 5.41
CA VAL A 368 -19.14 -0.98 4.35
C VAL A 368 -19.92 -0.75 3.06
N ASN A 369 -19.24 -0.27 2.06
CA ASN A 369 -19.79 -0.17 0.70
C ASN A 369 -19.36 -1.40 -0.10
N VAL A 370 -20.31 -2.07 -0.67
CA VAL A 370 -20.09 -3.31 -1.40
C VAL A 370 -20.45 -3.09 -2.86
N MET A 371 -19.49 -3.26 -3.75
CA MET A 371 -19.74 -3.25 -5.19
C MET A 371 -20.16 -4.65 -5.62
N LEU A 372 -21.35 -4.77 -6.17
CA LEU A 372 -21.88 -6.02 -6.70
C LEU A 372 -21.11 -6.44 -7.96
N LEU A 373 -20.91 -7.75 -8.12
CA LEU A 373 -20.08 -8.33 -9.17
C LEU A 373 -20.80 -9.29 -10.08
N ASP A 374 -20.31 -9.37 -11.31
CA ASP A 374 -20.51 -10.55 -12.15
C ASP A 374 -19.42 -11.60 -11.87
N THR A 375 -19.69 -12.51 -10.93
CA THR A 375 -18.76 -13.59 -10.56
C THR A 375 -18.58 -14.63 -11.68
N ALA A 376 -19.38 -14.60 -12.72
CA ALA A 376 -19.25 -15.53 -13.87
C ALA A 376 -18.00 -15.23 -14.72
N ALA A 377 -17.44 -14.05 -14.58
CA ALA A 377 -16.24 -13.64 -15.31
C ALA A 377 -14.92 -13.91 -14.54
N SER A 378 -14.98 -14.54 -13.34
CA SER A 378 -13.77 -14.90 -12.62
C SER A 378 -13.02 -16.03 -13.35
N PRO A 379 -11.73 -15.90 -13.63
CA PRO A 379 -10.93 -16.98 -14.22
C PRO A 379 -10.72 -18.16 -13.24
N ARG A 380 -10.98 -17.95 -11.94
CA ARG A 380 -10.85 -18.96 -10.88
C ARG A 380 -12.04 -18.89 -9.91
N PRO A 381 -13.21 -19.36 -10.34
CA PRO A 381 -14.41 -19.30 -9.48
C PRO A 381 -14.30 -20.09 -8.17
N GLU A 382 -13.44 -21.10 -8.11
CA GLU A 382 -13.15 -21.89 -6.90
C GLU A 382 -12.45 -21.07 -5.81
N LEU A 383 -11.75 -19.99 -6.17
CA LEU A 383 -11.08 -19.10 -5.25
C LEU A 383 -11.94 -17.92 -4.79
N ASN A 384 -13.16 -17.84 -5.27
CA ASN A 384 -14.12 -16.82 -4.92
C ASN A 384 -15.29 -17.43 -4.12
N PRO A 385 -15.11 -17.64 -2.82
CA PRO A 385 -16.25 -17.97 -1.98
C PRO A 385 -17.25 -16.81 -2.08
N LYS A 386 -18.50 -17.13 -2.33
CA LYS A 386 -19.58 -16.17 -2.55
C LYS A 386 -20.08 -15.55 -1.24
N CYS A 387 -19.16 -15.14 -0.38
CA CYS A 387 -19.50 -14.51 0.88
C CYS A 387 -18.82 -13.14 1.03
N TRP A 388 -19.57 -12.22 1.59
CA TRP A 388 -19.10 -10.91 1.97
C TRP A 388 -18.30 -10.98 3.28
N PRO A 389 -17.40 -10.02 3.52
CA PRO A 389 -16.67 -9.98 4.78
C PRO A 389 -17.61 -9.88 5.98
N ASN A 390 -17.25 -10.54 7.06
CA ASN A 390 -17.88 -10.33 8.36
C ASN A 390 -17.60 -8.92 8.86
N LEU A 391 -18.48 -8.41 9.73
CA LEU A 391 -18.30 -7.08 10.32
C LEU A 391 -18.44 -7.16 11.84
N THR A 392 -17.44 -6.71 12.56
CA THR A 392 -17.49 -6.49 14.00
C THR A 392 -17.25 -5.02 14.29
N VAL A 393 -18.19 -4.39 14.98
CA VAL A 393 -18.11 -3.01 15.43
C VAL A 393 -18.24 -2.96 16.96
N THR A 394 -17.27 -2.36 17.63
CA THR A 394 -17.27 -2.24 19.09
C THR A 394 -16.92 -0.80 19.49
N ASN A 395 -17.72 -0.20 20.39
CA ASN A 395 -17.49 1.12 20.98
C ASN A 395 -17.30 2.25 19.94
N MET A 396 -18.07 2.24 18.85
CA MET A 396 -17.95 3.26 17.82
C MET A 396 -18.74 4.52 18.18
N THR A 397 -18.12 5.68 18.05
CA THR A 397 -18.80 6.97 18.10
C THR A 397 -19.18 7.41 16.68
N VAL A 398 -20.45 7.70 16.46
CA VAL A 398 -20.97 8.19 15.18
C VAL A 398 -21.40 9.62 15.32
N VAL A 399 -20.76 10.54 14.59
CA VAL A 399 -21.12 11.95 14.53
C VAL A 399 -22.17 12.14 13.44
N VAL A 400 -23.36 12.62 13.86
CA VAL A 400 -24.55 12.66 13.00
C VAL A 400 -24.94 14.12 12.72
N PRO A 401 -24.66 14.68 11.53
CA PRO A 401 -25.15 15.99 11.12
C PRO A 401 -26.68 16.02 11.03
N ALA A 402 -27.27 17.21 11.18
CA ALA A 402 -28.74 17.38 11.21
C ALA A 402 -29.45 16.84 9.96
N MET A 403 -28.80 16.88 8.81
CA MET A 403 -29.38 16.46 7.54
C MET A 403 -29.37 14.93 7.34
N VAL A 404 -28.56 14.19 8.08
CA VAL A 404 -28.47 12.72 7.96
C VAL A 404 -29.60 12.08 8.76
N ARG A 405 -30.38 11.23 8.10
CA ARG A 405 -31.60 10.63 8.64
C ARG A 405 -31.48 9.15 9.00
N SER A 406 -30.47 8.45 8.48
CA SER A 406 -30.21 7.04 8.78
C SER A 406 -28.76 6.71 8.50
N MET A 407 -28.28 5.62 9.08
CA MET A 407 -26.98 5.01 8.82
C MET A 407 -27.20 3.57 8.37
N ASN A 408 -26.32 3.07 7.49
CA ASN A 408 -26.32 1.68 7.08
C ASN A 408 -25.02 1.00 7.55
N LEU A 409 -25.09 -0.27 7.92
CA LEU A 409 -23.88 -1.07 8.14
C LEU A 409 -23.29 -1.45 6.76
N TYR A 410 -24.13 -1.91 5.84
CA TYR A 410 -23.74 -2.22 4.46
C TYR A 410 -24.52 -1.36 3.45
N HIS A 411 -23.84 -0.96 2.40
CA HIS A 411 -24.46 -0.29 1.27
C HIS A 411 -24.02 -0.95 -0.05
N PRO A 412 -24.86 -1.78 -0.64
CA PRO A 412 -24.57 -2.37 -1.94
C PRO A 412 -24.73 -1.33 -3.05
N THR A 413 -23.76 -1.26 -3.96
CA THR A 413 -23.77 -0.42 -5.16
C THR A 413 -23.94 -1.29 -6.40
N GLY A 414 -24.72 -0.81 -7.36
CA GLY A 414 -25.13 -1.52 -8.56
C GLY A 414 -26.59 -2.00 -8.50
N THR A 415 -27.08 -2.55 -9.58
CA THR A 415 -28.44 -3.10 -9.71
C THR A 415 -28.39 -4.63 -9.64
N LEU A 416 -29.41 -5.25 -9.03
CA LEU A 416 -29.54 -6.70 -9.00
C LEU A 416 -29.61 -7.34 -10.40
N SER A 417 -30.08 -6.58 -11.40
CA SER A 417 -30.13 -7.01 -12.79
C SER A 417 -28.74 -7.13 -13.44
N GLU A 418 -27.73 -6.48 -12.89
CA GLU A 418 -26.34 -6.61 -13.33
C GLU A 418 -25.65 -7.84 -12.74
N LEU A 419 -26.30 -8.51 -11.77
CA LEU A 419 -25.79 -9.71 -11.12
C LEU A 419 -26.37 -10.97 -11.76
N LYS A 420 -25.56 -11.68 -12.49
CA LYS A 420 -25.92 -13.00 -12.99
C LYS A 420 -25.97 -14.08 -11.90
N LYS A 421 -25.19 -13.86 -10.82
CA LYS A 421 -25.19 -14.71 -9.62
C LYS A 421 -24.98 -13.82 -8.39
N PRO A 422 -25.93 -13.76 -7.46
CA PRO A 422 -25.77 -12.99 -6.24
C PRO A 422 -24.66 -13.56 -5.36
N VAL A 423 -24.00 -12.70 -4.60
CA VAL A 423 -23.18 -13.08 -3.46
C VAL A 423 -24.12 -13.69 -2.43
N ASP A 424 -23.82 -14.89 -1.95
CA ASP A 424 -24.83 -15.69 -1.26
C ASP A 424 -25.16 -15.13 0.13
N HIS A 425 -24.17 -14.67 0.94
CA HIS A 425 -24.45 -14.22 2.30
C HIS A 425 -23.29 -13.46 2.98
N ILE A 426 -23.59 -12.90 4.14
CA ILE A 426 -22.64 -12.48 5.18
C ILE A 426 -22.76 -13.50 6.32
N ASN A 427 -21.65 -14.10 6.75
CA ASN A 427 -21.68 -15.09 7.81
C ASN A 427 -22.05 -14.47 9.16
N LYS A 428 -21.42 -13.35 9.53
CA LYS A 428 -21.63 -12.75 10.85
C LYS A 428 -21.53 -11.23 10.81
N VAL A 429 -22.45 -10.57 11.52
CA VAL A 429 -22.41 -9.16 11.86
C VAL A 429 -22.58 -8.99 13.37
N THR A 430 -21.63 -8.32 14.02
CA THR A 430 -21.69 -8.00 15.45
C THR A 430 -21.53 -6.49 15.63
N VAL A 431 -22.44 -5.85 16.34
CA VAL A 431 -22.36 -4.43 16.67
C VAL A 431 -22.67 -4.25 18.15
N SER A 432 -21.77 -3.61 18.88
CA SER A 432 -21.94 -3.31 20.30
C SER A 432 -21.34 -1.93 20.66
N GLY A 433 -21.91 -1.25 21.64
CA GLY A 433 -21.41 0.02 22.15
C GLY A 433 -21.47 1.17 21.13
N LEU A 434 -22.46 1.19 20.24
CA LEU A 434 -22.61 2.27 19.25
C LEU A 434 -23.18 3.54 19.93
N LYS A 435 -22.41 4.62 19.93
CA LYS A 435 -22.78 5.92 20.47
C LYS A 435 -23.00 6.93 19.36
N MET A 436 -24.15 7.58 19.34
CA MET A 436 -24.47 8.63 18.35
C MET A 436 -24.50 10.00 19.00
N ILE A 437 -23.81 10.96 18.40
CA ILE A 437 -23.77 12.35 18.84
C ILE A 437 -23.96 13.31 17.67
N ARG A 438 -24.45 14.52 17.98
CA ARG A 438 -24.39 15.64 17.03
C ARG A 438 -22.99 16.24 16.97
N PRO A 439 -22.65 17.06 15.97
CA PRO A 439 -21.36 17.76 15.91
C PRO A 439 -21.06 18.64 17.13
N ASN A 440 -22.10 19.08 17.86
CA ASN A 440 -21.96 19.83 19.10
C ASN A 440 -21.87 18.95 20.36
N GLY A 441 -21.68 17.65 20.22
CA GLY A 441 -21.53 16.68 21.30
C GLY A 441 -22.85 16.20 21.95
N LYS A 442 -24.00 16.79 21.61
CA LYS A 442 -25.29 16.36 22.16
C LYS A 442 -25.69 14.98 21.64
N PRO A 443 -26.38 14.15 22.43
CA PRO A 443 -26.90 12.87 21.97
C PRO A 443 -27.72 13.01 20.69
N ALA A 444 -27.55 12.03 19.78
CA ALA A 444 -28.34 11.90 18.56
C ALA A 444 -28.99 10.52 18.51
N LYS A 445 -30.08 10.41 17.80
CA LYS A 445 -30.75 9.15 17.53
C LYS A 445 -31.21 9.15 16.06
N ILE A 446 -30.70 8.20 15.29
CA ILE A 446 -31.15 7.92 13.92
C ILE A 446 -31.25 6.40 13.74
N PRO A 447 -32.13 5.91 12.86
CA PRO A 447 -32.19 4.48 12.54
C PRO A 447 -30.85 3.96 11.99
N VAL A 448 -30.41 2.84 12.53
CA VAL A 448 -29.32 2.03 11.97
C VAL A 448 -29.94 0.88 11.20
N ARG A 449 -29.64 0.81 9.92
CA ARG A 449 -30.11 -0.24 9.03
C ARG A 449 -28.97 -1.22 8.74
N LEU A 450 -29.31 -2.48 8.67
CA LEU A 450 -28.33 -3.51 8.30
C LEU A 450 -27.83 -3.31 6.88
N SER A 451 -28.74 -3.09 5.96
CA SER A 451 -28.41 -2.77 4.56
C SER A 451 -29.38 -1.72 4.01
N SER A 452 -28.91 -0.93 3.07
CA SER A 452 -29.77 0.02 2.34
C SER A 452 -30.74 -0.69 1.37
N LYS A 453 -30.53 -1.98 1.09
CA LYS A 453 -31.38 -2.83 0.23
C LYS A 453 -31.50 -4.23 0.86
N GLU A 454 -32.66 -4.85 0.74
CA GLU A 454 -33.03 -6.11 1.43
C GLU A 454 -32.51 -7.38 0.74
N PHE A 455 -31.36 -7.41 0.15
CA PHE A 455 -30.95 -8.57 -0.65
C PHE A 455 -29.64 -9.26 -0.24
N ILE A 456 -29.07 -8.87 0.89
CA ILE A 456 -27.90 -9.58 1.44
C ILE A 456 -28.35 -10.38 2.64
N PRO A 457 -28.50 -11.71 2.55
CA PRO A 457 -28.81 -12.54 3.69
C PRO A 457 -27.62 -12.58 4.66
N ILE A 458 -27.93 -12.49 5.95
CA ILE A 458 -26.96 -12.59 7.04
C ILE A 458 -27.28 -13.83 7.84
N GLN A 459 -26.31 -14.72 8.03
CA GLN A 459 -26.51 -15.95 8.76
C GLN A 459 -26.60 -15.72 10.26
N LYS A 460 -25.73 -14.84 10.80
CA LYS A 460 -25.71 -14.53 12.23
C LYS A 460 -25.64 -13.03 12.48
N LEU A 461 -26.64 -12.49 13.14
CA LEU A 461 -26.73 -11.09 13.52
C LEU A 461 -26.71 -10.96 15.05
N GLU A 462 -25.71 -10.27 15.58
CA GLU A 462 -25.58 -9.94 16.99
C GLU A 462 -25.48 -8.40 17.10
N VAL A 463 -26.58 -7.74 17.45
CA VAL A 463 -26.63 -6.27 17.47
C VAL A 463 -27.15 -5.82 18.82
N ASP A 464 -26.28 -5.16 19.59
CA ASP A 464 -26.60 -4.43 20.80
C ASP A 464 -26.55 -2.92 20.47
N ILE A 465 -27.62 -2.42 19.88
CA ILE A 465 -27.80 -1.00 19.60
C ILE A 465 -28.95 -0.53 20.48
N PRO A 466 -28.78 0.52 21.31
CA PRO A 466 -29.91 1.10 22.01
C PRO A 466 -30.94 1.62 20.98
N MET A 467 -32.05 0.92 20.90
CA MET A 467 -33.19 1.27 20.03
C MET A 467 -33.86 2.58 20.47
#